data_821b8948da61d71aaad23e38289771b2
#
_entry.id   821b8948da61d71aaad23e38289771b2
#
_cell.length_a   1.000
_cell.length_b   1.000
_cell.length_c   1.000
_cell.angle_alpha   90.00
_cell.angle_beta   90.00
_cell.angle_gamma   90.00
#
_symmetry.space_group_name_H-M   'P 1'
#
loop_
_entity.id
_entity.type
_entity.pdbx_description
1 polymer ?
#
loop_
_entity_poly.entity_id
_entity_poly.type
_entity_poly.pdbx_seq_one_letter_code
_entity_poly.pdbx_strand_id
1 'polypeptide(L)'
;EVLIPYWEKAAKFAAENGVKRIALELHPGFCVYNPATCLRLRAAVGDIIGANIDPSHLFWQGMDILEVIRDLGAAKAIHYFHAKDTQLVEHNIRKNGVLDTTSLADIPNRAWVFRTLGYGHGEGLWKQIFSALKIAGYDDTISIEHEDGLMSPKEGLEKAIRLVRESIIREGNDNLFW
;
A
#
# COMPACT_ATOMS: atom_id res chain seq x y z
N GLU A 1 -11.58 7.93 -21.26
CA GLU A 1 -12.62 7.52 -22.23
C GLU A 1 -13.08 6.06 -22.01
N VAL A 2 -12.23 5.14 -21.58
CA VAL A 2 -12.58 3.72 -21.38
C VAL A 2 -12.78 3.39 -19.90
N LEU A 3 -11.88 3.81 -19.03
CA LEU A 3 -11.81 3.41 -17.63
C LEU A 3 -13.05 3.84 -16.83
N ILE A 4 -13.43 5.12 -16.91
CA ILE A 4 -14.57 5.64 -16.16
C ILE A 4 -15.88 4.95 -16.57
N PRO A 5 -16.25 4.88 -17.87
CA PRO A 5 -17.47 4.18 -18.29
C PRO A 5 -17.52 2.70 -17.94
N TYR A 6 -16.35 2.04 -17.87
CA TYR A 6 -16.27 0.66 -17.36
C TYR A 6 -16.61 0.59 -15.88
N TRP A 7 -15.93 1.43 -15.08
CA TRP A 7 -16.10 1.38 -13.63
C TRP A 7 -17.46 1.90 -13.15
N GLU A 8 -18.11 2.82 -13.87
CA GLU A 8 -19.49 3.21 -13.59
C GLU A 8 -20.45 2.01 -13.64
N LYS A 9 -20.30 1.17 -14.68
CA LYS A 9 -21.08 -0.06 -14.82
C LYS A 9 -20.70 -1.14 -13.81
N ALA A 10 -19.39 -1.38 -13.62
CA ALA A 10 -18.89 -2.40 -12.72
C ALA A 10 -19.22 -2.08 -11.26
N ALA A 11 -19.07 -0.83 -10.84
CA ALA A 11 -19.39 -0.38 -9.50
C ALA A 11 -20.89 -0.45 -9.20
N LYS A 12 -21.73 -0.08 -10.17
CA LYS A 12 -23.17 -0.24 -10.06
C LYS A 12 -23.56 -1.72 -9.89
N PHE A 13 -23.05 -2.59 -10.74
CA PHE A 13 -23.28 -4.03 -10.64
C PHE A 13 -22.81 -4.59 -9.29
N ALA A 14 -21.63 -4.20 -8.83
CA ALA A 14 -21.10 -4.62 -7.54
C ALA A 14 -22.02 -4.18 -6.38
N ALA A 15 -22.46 -2.92 -6.38
CA ALA A 15 -23.37 -2.37 -5.37
C ALA A 15 -24.73 -3.10 -5.35
N GLU A 16 -25.32 -3.38 -6.52
CA GLU A 16 -26.56 -4.14 -6.68
C GLU A 16 -26.44 -5.59 -6.14
N ASN A 17 -25.21 -6.13 -6.08
CA ASN A 17 -24.90 -7.44 -5.52
C ASN A 17 -24.32 -7.38 -4.08
N GLY A 18 -24.51 -6.25 -3.38
CA GLY A 18 -24.17 -6.11 -1.96
C GLY A 18 -22.71 -5.78 -1.67
N VAL A 19 -21.86 -5.53 -2.68
CA VAL A 19 -20.48 -5.06 -2.49
C VAL A 19 -20.51 -3.60 -2.06
N LYS A 20 -19.91 -3.30 -0.92
CA LYS A 20 -19.90 -1.95 -0.35
C LYS A 20 -18.64 -1.16 -0.69
N ARG A 21 -17.52 -1.83 -0.94
CA ARG A 21 -16.22 -1.22 -1.21
C ARG A 21 -15.45 -2.02 -2.26
N ILE A 22 -14.84 -1.31 -3.20
CA ILE A 22 -13.90 -1.86 -4.19
C ILE A 22 -12.56 -1.20 -3.91
N ALA A 23 -11.58 -1.98 -3.51
CA ALA A 23 -10.24 -1.52 -3.19
C ALA A 23 -9.31 -1.77 -4.38
N LEU A 24 -8.92 -0.69 -5.07
CA LEU A 24 -7.99 -0.78 -6.20
C LEU A 24 -6.56 -0.68 -5.69
N GLU A 25 -5.74 -1.65 -6.02
CA GLU A 25 -4.33 -1.58 -5.69
C GLU A 25 -3.64 -0.49 -6.51
N LEU A 26 -2.89 0.38 -5.82
CA LEU A 26 -2.13 1.46 -6.45
C LEU A 26 -0.83 0.89 -7.03
N HIS A 27 -0.97 0.13 -8.12
CA HIS A 27 0.13 -0.60 -8.75
C HIS A 27 0.70 0.15 -9.94
N PRO A 28 2.04 0.28 -10.06
CA PRO A 28 2.69 0.87 -11.23
C PRO A 28 2.35 0.15 -12.53
N GLY A 29 2.19 0.92 -13.59
CA GLY A 29 1.74 0.40 -14.89
C GLY A 29 0.23 0.28 -15.04
N PHE A 30 -0.55 0.47 -13.97
CA PHE A 30 -2.01 0.54 -14.02
C PHE A 30 -2.48 1.99 -14.21
N CYS A 31 -3.73 2.15 -14.69
CA CYS A 31 -4.33 3.49 -14.84
C CYS A 31 -4.56 4.19 -13.49
N VAL A 32 -4.72 3.41 -12.40
CA VAL A 32 -4.83 3.88 -11.02
C VAL A 32 -3.61 3.38 -10.27
N TYR A 33 -2.63 4.26 -10.03
CA TYR A 33 -1.33 3.89 -9.47
C TYR A 33 -0.85 4.82 -8.35
N ASN A 34 -1.59 5.91 -8.10
CA ASN A 34 -1.26 6.89 -7.06
C ASN A 34 -2.54 7.55 -6.50
N PRO A 35 -2.45 8.36 -5.42
CA PRO A 35 -3.62 9.02 -4.85
C PRO A 35 -4.42 9.84 -5.85
N ALA A 36 -3.74 10.64 -6.68
CA ALA A 36 -4.42 11.53 -7.63
C ALA A 36 -5.28 10.76 -8.65
N THR A 37 -4.76 9.65 -9.20
CA THR A 37 -5.52 8.81 -10.15
C THR A 37 -6.64 8.03 -9.47
N CYS A 38 -6.44 7.58 -8.23
CA CYS A 38 -7.47 6.93 -7.44
C CYS A 38 -8.62 7.90 -7.12
N LEU A 39 -8.31 9.08 -6.60
CA LEU A 39 -9.30 10.09 -6.25
C LEU A 39 -10.04 10.62 -7.48
N ARG A 40 -9.36 10.74 -8.63
CA ARG A 40 -10.01 11.09 -9.90
C ARG A 40 -11.04 10.05 -10.33
N LEU A 41 -10.72 8.76 -10.22
CA LEU A 41 -11.67 7.69 -10.54
C LEU A 41 -12.82 7.67 -9.55
N ARG A 42 -12.53 7.78 -8.25
CA ARG A 42 -13.54 7.86 -7.18
C ARG A 42 -14.50 9.02 -7.38
N ALA A 43 -14.00 10.22 -7.72
CA ALA A 43 -14.84 11.38 -7.98
C ALA A 43 -15.81 11.18 -9.17
N ALA A 44 -15.43 10.37 -10.15
CA ALA A 44 -16.26 10.08 -11.31
C ALA A 44 -17.27 8.95 -11.06
N VAL A 45 -16.90 7.93 -10.30
CA VAL A 45 -17.68 6.68 -10.15
C VAL A 45 -18.46 6.65 -8.83
N GLY A 46 -17.89 7.21 -7.76
CA GLY A 46 -18.51 7.24 -6.43
C GLY A 46 -17.66 6.58 -5.34
N ASP A 47 -18.15 6.68 -4.12
CA ASP A 47 -17.45 6.31 -2.88
C ASP A 47 -17.19 4.82 -2.71
N ILE A 48 -17.81 3.98 -3.51
CA ILE A 48 -17.53 2.54 -3.54
C ILE A 48 -16.10 2.26 -4.00
N ILE A 49 -15.50 3.15 -4.79
CA ILE A 49 -14.10 3.07 -5.24
C ILE A 49 -13.19 3.66 -4.17
N GLY A 50 -12.14 2.93 -3.82
CA GLY A 50 -11.07 3.39 -2.93
C GLY A 50 -9.78 2.64 -3.22
N ALA A 51 -8.76 2.92 -2.43
CA ALA A 51 -7.43 2.34 -2.57
C ALA A 51 -7.27 1.08 -1.72
N ASN A 52 -6.65 0.06 -2.29
CA ASN A 52 -5.79 -0.85 -1.59
C ASN A 52 -4.38 -0.24 -1.61
N ILE A 53 -3.91 0.22 -0.47
CA ILE A 53 -2.57 0.80 -0.36
C ILE A 53 -1.58 -0.34 -0.15
N ASP A 54 -0.68 -0.52 -1.11
CA ASP A 54 0.52 -1.34 -0.95
C ASP A 54 1.75 -0.45 -0.95
N PRO A 55 2.37 -0.19 0.21
CA PRO A 55 3.55 0.67 0.33
C PRO A 55 4.70 0.22 -0.57
N SER A 56 4.86 -1.08 -0.80
CA SER A 56 5.98 -1.61 -1.57
C SER A 56 6.04 -1.04 -2.98
N HIS A 57 4.88 -0.84 -3.61
CA HIS A 57 4.78 -0.25 -4.95
C HIS A 57 5.00 1.25 -4.94
N LEU A 58 4.72 1.92 -3.85
CA LEU A 58 4.82 3.38 -3.72
C LEU A 58 6.25 3.80 -3.39
N PHE A 59 6.95 3.04 -2.56
CA PHE A 59 8.33 3.31 -2.16
C PHE A 59 9.28 3.45 -3.35
N TRP A 60 9.31 2.48 -4.25
CA TRP A 60 10.23 2.55 -5.37
C TRP A 60 9.82 3.57 -6.45
N GLN A 61 8.58 4.03 -6.44
CA GLN A 61 8.14 5.17 -7.24
C GLN A 61 8.55 6.52 -6.63
N GLY A 62 9.12 6.55 -5.43
CA GLY A 62 9.55 7.77 -4.73
C GLY A 62 8.43 8.52 -4.02
N MET A 63 7.30 7.86 -3.72
CA MET A 63 6.22 8.47 -2.97
C MET A 63 6.48 8.38 -1.46
N ASP A 64 6.13 9.44 -0.73
CA ASP A 64 6.06 9.41 0.72
C ASP A 64 4.75 8.74 1.15
N ILE A 65 4.86 7.58 1.78
CA ILE A 65 3.71 6.76 2.19
C ILE A 65 2.83 7.47 3.22
N LEU A 66 3.40 8.32 4.08
CA LEU A 66 2.63 9.04 5.09
C LEU A 66 1.76 10.11 4.44
N GLU A 67 2.27 10.79 3.41
CA GLU A 67 1.47 11.74 2.60
C GLU A 67 0.36 11.01 1.82
N VAL A 68 0.66 9.84 1.24
CA VAL A 68 -0.35 9.02 0.56
C VAL A 68 -1.49 8.63 1.50
N ILE A 69 -1.16 8.17 2.71
CA ILE A 69 -2.17 7.82 3.73
C ILE A 69 -2.97 9.05 4.16
N ARG A 70 -2.33 10.22 4.31
CA ARG A 70 -3.00 11.46 4.66
C ARG A 70 -4.03 11.88 3.61
N ASP A 71 -3.62 11.92 2.34
CA ASP A 71 -4.48 12.34 1.23
C ASP A 71 -5.68 11.41 1.05
N LEU A 72 -5.44 10.09 1.02
CA LEU A 72 -6.49 9.11 0.86
C LEU A 72 -7.37 9.00 2.10
N GLY A 73 -6.81 9.18 3.30
CA GLY A 73 -7.53 9.22 4.57
C GLY A 73 -8.49 10.41 4.66
N ALA A 74 -8.02 11.61 4.29
CA ALA A 74 -8.86 12.81 4.24
C ALA A 74 -10.07 12.64 3.30
N ALA A 75 -9.91 11.88 2.21
CA ALA A 75 -10.95 11.54 1.26
C ALA A 75 -11.79 10.31 1.68
N LYS A 76 -11.50 9.66 2.82
CA LYS A 76 -12.11 8.39 3.25
C LYS A 76 -12.01 7.30 2.16
N ALA A 77 -10.89 7.29 1.45
CA ALA A 77 -10.66 6.44 0.29
C ALA A 77 -9.73 5.26 0.57
N ILE A 78 -9.32 5.01 1.81
CA ILE A 78 -8.54 3.83 2.18
C ILE A 78 -9.51 2.68 2.43
N HIS A 79 -9.59 1.75 1.49
CA HIS A 79 -10.51 0.62 1.57
C HIS A 79 -9.80 -0.68 1.99
N TYR A 80 -8.49 -0.78 1.75
CA TYR A 80 -7.68 -1.93 2.13
C TYR A 80 -6.21 -1.54 2.27
N PHE A 81 -5.43 -2.38 2.95
CA PHE A 81 -4.00 -2.12 3.16
C PHE A 81 -3.19 -3.42 3.09
N HIS A 82 -2.19 -3.45 2.20
CA HIS A 82 -1.18 -4.48 2.15
C HIS A 82 0.06 -4.06 2.96
N ALA A 83 0.50 -4.94 3.84
CA ALA A 83 1.75 -4.77 4.56
C ALA A 83 2.85 -5.53 3.81
N LYS A 84 3.55 -4.82 2.95
CA LYS A 84 4.65 -5.32 2.11
C LYS A 84 5.72 -4.24 1.98
N ASP A 85 6.96 -4.64 2.06
CA ASP A 85 8.11 -3.73 2.06
C ASP A 85 8.92 -3.82 0.76
N THR A 86 9.71 -2.79 0.50
CA THR A 86 10.64 -2.74 -0.64
C THR A 86 11.96 -2.14 -0.18
N GLN A 87 13.04 -2.80 -0.52
CA GLN A 87 14.39 -2.26 -0.37
C GLN A 87 14.80 -1.55 -1.67
N LEU A 88 15.23 -0.30 -1.56
CA LEU A 88 15.85 0.44 -2.64
C LEU A 88 17.35 0.11 -2.69
N VAL A 89 17.86 -0.22 -3.88
CA VAL A 89 19.26 -0.57 -4.09
C VAL A 89 19.95 0.60 -4.78
N GLU A 90 20.36 1.58 -3.99
CA GLU A 90 20.82 2.89 -4.41
C GLU A 90 21.88 2.89 -5.53
N HIS A 91 22.89 2.01 -5.46
CA HIS A 91 23.93 1.95 -6.48
C HIS A 91 23.39 1.48 -7.84
N ASN A 92 22.39 0.58 -7.85
CA ASN A 92 21.73 0.13 -9.07
C ASN A 92 20.75 1.19 -9.59
N ILE A 93 20.03 1.89 -8.70
CA ILE A 93 19.14 3.00 -9.07
C ILE A 93 19.93 4.11 -9.77
N ARG A 94 21.09 4.49 -9.22
CA ARG A 94 21.95 5.55 -9.81
C ARG A 94 22.46 5.19 -11.20
N LYS A 95 22.56 3.90 -11.51
CA LYS A 95 23.02 3.41 -12.80
C LYS A 95 21.89 3.17 -13.78
N ASN A 96 20.81 2.52 -13.36
CA ASN A 96 19.78 1.97 -14.23
C ASN A 96 18.41 2.66 -14.06
N GLY A 97 18.23 3.48 -13.01
CA GLY A 97 16.93 4.04 -12.64
C GLY A 97 15.99 2.99 -12.02
N VAL A 98 14.80 3.44 -11.58
CA VAL A 98 13.81 2.58 -10.92
C VAL A 98 12.91 1.81 -11.88
N LEU A 99 12.89 2.18 -13.17
CA LEU A 99 12.13 1.50 -14.22
C LEU A 99 12.88 0.31 -14.84
N ASP A 100 14.02 -0.06 -14.22
CA ASP A 100 14.83 -1.20 -14.62
C ASP A 100 14.01 -2.49 -14.64
N THR A 101 14.11 -3.24 -15.76
CA THR A 101 13.37 -4.48 -16.00
C THR A 101 14.20 -5.74 -15.71
N THR A 102 15.29 -5.62 -14.97
CA THR A 102 16.08 -6.77 -14.50
C THR A 102 15.19 -7.80 -13.83
N SER A 103 15.40 -9.08 -14.14
CA SER A 103 14.59 -10.18 -13.62
C SER A 103 14.46 -10.14 -12.09
N LEU A 104 13.27 -10.44 -11.57
CA LEU A 104 13.02 -10.55 -10.12
C LEU A 104 13.92 -11.58 -9.43
N ALA A 105 14.43 -12.57 -10.18
CA ALA A 105 15.36 -13.56 -9.67
C ALA A 105 16.82 -13.06 -9.58
N ASP A 106 17.17 -11.97 -10.27
CA ASP A 106 18.51 -11.39 -10.26
C ASP A 106 18.65 -10.28 -9.21
N ILE A 107 18.39 -10.63 -7.96
CA ILE A 107 18.32 -9.72 -6.81
C ILE A 107 19.53 -8.78 -6.72
N PRO A 108 20.81 -9.23 -6.88
CA PRO A 108 21.97 -8.34 -6.73
C PRO A 108 22.03 -7.18 -7.74
N ASN A 109 21.43 -7.35 -8.91
CA ASN A 109 21.49 -6.36 -9.99
C ASN A 109 20.23 -5.49 -10.11
N ARG A 110 19.20 -5.75 -9.31
CA ARG A 110 17.95 -4.98 -9.34
C ARG A 110 18.10 -3.60 -8.72
N ALA A 111 17.35 -2.64 -9.25
CA ALA A 111 17.23 -1.29 -8.67
C ALA A 111 16.43 -1.29 -7.36
N TRP A 112 15.51 -2.21 -7.21
CA TRP A 112 14.71 -2.40 -5.99
C TRP A 112 14.25 -3.86 -5.88
N VAL A 113 14.00 -4.31 -4.67
CA VAL A 113 13.56 -5.69 -4.38
C VAL A 113 12.47 -5.67 -3.31
N PHE A 114 11.46 -6.52 -3.48
CA PHE A 114 10.47 -6.73 -2.42
C PHE A 114 11.09 -7.44 -1.23
N ARG A 115 10.71 -7.01 -0.05
CA ARG A 115 11.27 -7.52 1.21
C ARG A 115 10.18 -7.79 2.23
N THR A 116 10.48 -8.69 3.14
CA THR A 116 9.73 -8.85 4.39
C THR A 116 9.70 -7.52 5.15
N LEU A 117 8.59 -7.21 5.83
CA LEU A 117 8.43 -6.00 6.61
C LEU A 117 9.61 -5.77 7.56
N GLY A 118 10.15 -4.55 7.53
CA GLY A 118 11.30 -4.15 8.33
C GLY A 118 12.66 -4.44 7.70
N TYR A 119 12.69 -5.12 6.53
CA TYR A 119 13.93 -5.43 5.82
C TYR A 119 14.23 -4.51 4.64
N GLY A 120 13.24 -3.78 4.17
CA GLY A 120 13.42 -2.67 3.22
C GLY A 120 13.50 -1.33 3.96
N HIS A 121 12.51 -1.06 4.77
CA HIS A 121 12.40 0.10 5.65
C HIS A 121 12.36 -0.36 7.11
N GLY A 122 13.02 0.40 8.01
CA GLY A 122 13.09 0.03 9.41
C GLY A 122 11.74 0.08 10.14
N GLU A 123 11.66 -0.59 11.29
CA GLU A 123 10.46 -0.66 12.15
C GLU A 123 9.89 0.73 12.51
N GLY A 124 10.76 1.75 12.63
CA GLY A 124 10.33 3.11 12.94
C GLY A 124 9.36 3.69 11.90
N LEU A 125 9.62 3.46 10.61
CA LEU A 125 8.71 3.89 9.55
C LEU A 125 7.39 3.08 9.59
N TRP A 126 7.45 1.78 9.82
CA TRP A 126 6.25 0.95 9.93
C TRP A 126 5.35 1.36 11.10
N LYS A 127 5.94 1.74 12.24
CA LYS A 127 5.18 2.32 13.37
C LYS A 127 4.51 3.65 13.00
N GLN A 128 5.17 4.50 12.20
CA GLN A 128 4.59 5.74 11.69
C GLN A 128 3.44 5.46 10.70
N ILE A 129 3.60 4.47 9.81
CA ILE A 129 2.56 4.05 8.86
C ILE A 129 1.31 3.60 9.61
N PHE A 130 1.43 2.71 10.60
CA PHE A 130 0.27 2.23 11.37
C PHE A 130 -0.37 3.34 12.21
N SER A 131 0.44 4.27 12.73
CA SER A 131 -0.08 5.46 13.41
C SER A 131 -0.85 6.37 12.45
N ALA A 132 -0.34 6.58 11.23
CA ALA A 132 -1.01 7.38 10.21
C ALA A 132 -2.34 6.74 9.76
N LEU A 133 -2.38 5.42 9.59
CA LEU A 133 -3.62 4.67 9.30
C LEU A 133 -4.65 4.85 10.42
N LYS A 134 -4.22 4.76 11.68
CA LYS A 134 -5.09 4.99 12.84
C LYS A 134 -5.64 6.42 12.87
N ILE A 135 -4.80 7.42 12.61
CA ILE A 135 -5.20 8.84 12.52
C ILE A 135 -6.20 9.05 11.36
N ALA A 136 -5.98 8.38 10.22
CA ALA A 136 -6.89 8.41 9.07
C ALA A 136 -8.23 7.71 9.33
N GLY A 137 -8.41 7.07 10.49
CA GLY A 137 -9.61 6.33 10.86
C GLY A 137 -9.73 4.96 10.18
N TYR A 138 -8.63 4.41 9.67
CA TYR A 138 -8.62 3.06 9.12
C TYR A 138 -8.69 2.03 10.25
N ASP A 139 -9.74 1.24 10.26
CA ASP A 139 -10.01 0.20 11.27
C ASP A 139 -10.46 -1.10 10.59
N ASP A 140 -9.70 -1.51 9.58
CA ASP A 140 -9.98 -2.72 8.80
C ASP A 140 -8.74 -3.61 8.72
N THR A 141 -8.74 -4.60 7.86
CA THR A 141 -7.71 -5.62 7.74
C THR A 141 -6.37 -5.03 7.26
N ILE A 142 -5.28 -5.42 7.94
CA ILE A 142 -3.91 -5.30 7.45
C ILE A 142 -3.48 -6.67 6.94
N SER A 143 -3.36 -6.81 5.63
CA SER A 143 -2.97 -8.05 4.97
C SER A 143 -1.48 -8.08 4.71
N ILE A 144 -0.79 -9.10 5.20
CA ILE A 144 0.64 -9.29 4.93
C ILE A 144 0.79 -9.98 3.58
N GLU A 145 1.53 -9.35 2.67
CA GLU A 145 1.93 -9.94 1.39
C GLU A 145 3.43 -10.26 1.40
N HIS A 146 3.80 -11.50 1.07
CA HIS A 146 5.19 -11.96 1.11
C HIS A 146 5.71 -12.26 -0.30
N GLU A 147 6.66 -11.45 -0.76
CA GLU A 147 7.38 -11.63 -2.03
C GLU A 147 8.90 -11.43 -1.87
N ASP A 148 9.44 -11.75 -0.69
CA ASP A 148 10.88 -11.63 -0.40
C ASP A 148 11.66 -12.80 -1.02
N GLY A 149 12.46 -12.51 -2.03
CA GLY A 149 13.29 -13.51 -2.70
C GLY A 149 14.50 -13.99 -1.87
N LEU A 150 14.81 -13.36 -0.73
CA LEU A 150 15.90 -13.73 0.17
C LEU A 150 15.44 -14.52 1.41
N MET A 151 14.13 -14.60 1.63
CA MET A 151 13.59 -15.20 2.86
C MET A 151 12.48 -16.19 2.52
N SER A 152 12.47 -17.34 3.21
CA SER A 152 11.39 -18.31 3.02
C SER A 152 10.04 -17.73 3.42
N PRO A 153 8.93 -18.13 2.77
CA PRO A 153 7.60 -17.66 3.13
C PRO A 153 7.27 -17.85 4.61
N LYS A 154 7.66 -18.99 5.20
CA LYS A 154 7.42 -19.25 6.62
C LYS A 154 8.14 -18.25 7.52
N GLU A 155 9.44 -18.08 7.34
CA GLU A 155 10.24 -17.16 8.15
C GLU A 155 9.78 -15.72 7.95
N GLY A 156 9.54 -15.32 6.69
CA GLY A 156 9.10 -13.98 6.35
C GLY A 156 7.75 -13.63 6.97
N LEU A 157 6.76 -14.51 6.88
CA LEU A 157 5.46 -14.32 7.51
C LEU A 157 5.55 -14.25 9.04
N GLU A 158 6.32 -15.12 9.68
CA GLU A 158 6.52 -15.09 11.13
C GLU A 158 7.12 -13.76 11.61
N LYS A 159 8.11 -13.24 10.88
CA LYS A 159 8.75 -11.96 11.18
C LYS A 159 7.82 -10.78 10.92
N ALA A 160 7.12 -10.78 9.78
CA ALA A 160 6.15 -9.73 9.44
C ALA A 160 5.00 -9.68 10.46
N ILE A 161 4.42 -10.81 10.84
CA ILE A 161 3.37 -10.89 11.88
C ILE A 161 3.86 -10.30 13.19
N ARG A 162 5.09 -10.61 13.60
CA ARG A 162 5.67 -10.06 14.84
C ARG A 162 5.75 -8.54 14.76
N LEU A 163 6.36 -7.99 13.69
CA LEU A 163 6.48 -6.55 13.49
C LEU A 163 5.11 -5.86 13.50
N VAL A 164 4.14 -6.38 12.75
CA VAL A 164 2.78 -5.83 12.73
C VAL A 164 2.17 -5.83 14.12
N ARG A 165 2.22 -6.96 14.86
CA ARG A 165 1.65 -7.08 16.20
C ARG A 165 2.25 -6.12 17.22
N GLU A 166 3.54 -5.83 17.10
CA GLU A 166 4.28 -4.92 17.98
C GLU A 166 4.10 -3.44 17.60
N SER A 167 3.66 -3.17 16.37
CA SER A 167 3.60 -1.82 15.82
C SER A 167 2.19 -1.25 15.74
N ILE A 168 1.14 -2.08 15.61
CA ILE A 168 -0.24 -1.61 15.54
C ILE A 168 -0.74 -1.11 16.90
N ILE A 169 -1.48 0.00 16.88
CA ILE A 169 -2.12 0.58 18.07
C ILE A 169 -3.48 -0.09 18.24
N ARG A 170 -3.64 -0.91 19.28
CA ARG A 170 -4.88 -1.66 19.55
C ARG A 170 -5.82 -0.93 20.48
N GLU A 171 -5.27 -0.29 21.51
CA GLU A 171 -6.05 0.43 22.51
C GLU A 171 -5.92 1.92 22.26
N GLY A 172 -7.05 2.61 22.16
CA GLY A 172 -7.09 4.05 22.12
C GLY A 172 -6.83 4.65 23.50
N ASN A 173 -6.40 5.91 23.55
CA ASN A 173 -6.38 6.66 24.80
C ASN A 173 -7.70 7.44 24.93
N ASP A 174 -8.65 6.87 25.66
CA ASP A 174 -9.97 7.49 25.89
C ASP A 174 -9.91 8.65 26.90
N ASN A 175 -8.76 8.84 27.56
CA ASN A 175 -8.52 9.88 28.54
C ASN A 175 -7.47 10.88 28.04
N LEU A 176 -7.85 11.76 27.12
CA LEU A 176 -7.03 12.91 26.73
C LEU A 176 -7.11 13.98 27.83
N PHE A 177 -5.98 14.29 28.48
CA PHE A 177 -5.87 15.23 29.61
C PHE A 177 -5.33 16.61 29.19
N TRP A 178 -5.52 17.05 27.97
CA TRP A 178 -5.18 18.40 27.47
C TRP A 178 -6.35 19.10 26.81
#